data_4aaeb06ae2268fdf52263c91e906580f
#
_entry.id   4aaeb06ae2268fdf52263c91e906580f
#
_cell.length_a   1.000
_cell.length_b   1.000
_cell.length_c   1.000
_cell.angle_alpha   90.00
_cell.angle_beta   90.00
_cell.angle_gamma   90.00
#
_symmetry.space_group_name_H-M   'P 1'
#
loop_
_entity.id
_entity.type
_entity.pdbx_description
1 polymer ?
#
loop_
_entity_poly.entity_id
_entity_poly.type
_entity_poly.pdbx_seq_one_letter_code
_entity_poly.pdbx_strand_id
1 'polypeptide(L)'
;MIRQIVASIVILVAAALAWLFFAPGAHQTLSDAGITLPFGPQAEAAPQQGGGPGGNRPGGGQGAQASGGGAPGGGGRPGGFTPRATNVITTGVTMADINDTLAAIGEGTPVRSVTVTATAGGELAEVAVRPGQVVEQGAIIARFDAAAEQIEYDRAELAVEDARATLTRTEGLASNNVVAGTALSAAQLSAANAELELRNADVALSRRTITSPIAGRVGLIRVTPGNYVPAQTAVTSIDDTSSILIDFWVPERYAAQIEPGMAVSVAAVALPGQTFTGDISAIDTRIDPASRTLQVQAEIPNPDDTLRAGMSFTVSLAFPGERYPAVNPLAILWSAEGSYVWKYVEGKATRVPAEIIQRNSDGVLVRADLKPGDAIITEGILQLSEGATVTLLEGPDGTDQTTAATNP
;
A
#
# COMPACT_ATOMS: atom_id res chain seq x y z
N MET A 1 -29.89 -15.71 -41.43
CA MET A 1 -30.92 -16.12 -40.48
C MET A 1 -30.34 -16.89 -39.26
N ILE A 2 -29.52 -17.94 -39.43
CA ILE A 2 -28.98 -18.72 -38.32
C ILE A 2 -28.18 -17.88 -37.32
N ARG A 3 -27.34 -16.92 -37.77
CA ARG A 3 -26.57 -16.00 -36.90
C ARG A 3 -27.44 -15.09 -36.01
N GLN A 4 -28.60 -14.65 -36.53
CA GLN A 4 -29.55 -13.85 -35.77
C GLN A 4 -30.28 -14.66 -34.71
N ILE A 5 -30.62 -15.89 -35.00
CA ILE A 5 -31.27 -16.83 -34.08
C ILE A 5 -30.30 -17.16 -32.91
N VAL A 6 -29.04 -17.44 -33.24
CA VAL A 6 -27.99 -17.70 -32.22
C VAL A 6 -27.76 -16.48 -31.33
N ALA A 7 -27.68 -15.24 -31.90
CA ALA A 7 -27.53 -14.02 -31.13
C ALA A 7 -28.74 -13.78 -30.20
N SER A 8 -29.98 -14.04 -30.68
CA SER A 8 -31.18 -13.90 -29.85
C SER A 8 -31.23 -14.91 -28.70
N ILE A 9 -30.78 -16.15 -28.92
CA ILE A 9 -30.69 -17.16 -27.86
C ILE A 9 -29.65 -16.77 -26.81
N VAL A 10 -28.50 -16.26 -27.22
CA VAL A 10 -27.44 -15.83 -26.29
C VAL A 10 -27.92 -14.62 -25.41
N ILE A 11 -28.66 -13.69 -26.02
CA ILE A 11 -29.24 -12.54 -25.28
C ILE A 11 -30.31 -13.03 -24.28
N LEU A 12 -31.16 -13.99 -24.67
CA LEU A 12 -32.18 -14.55 -23.76
C LEU A 12 -31.55 -15.31 -22.58
N VAL A 13 -30.49 -16.10 -22.85
CA VAL A 13 -29.76 -16.80 -21.79
C VAL A 13 -29.04 -15.81 -20.84
N ALA A 14 -28.42 -14.75 -21.38
CA ALA A 14 -27.79 -13.73 -20.58
C ALA A 14 -28.82 -12.95 -19.74
N ALA A 15 -29.99 -12.63 -20.27
CA ALA A 15 -31.07 -11.98 -19.54
C ALA A 15 -31.65 -12.89 -18.42
N ALA A 16 -31.79 -14.16 -18.66
CA ALA A 16 -32.23 -15.17 -17.67
C ALA A 16 -31.20 -15.30 -16.52
N LEU A 17 -29.91 -15.34 -16.84
CA LEU A 17 -28.84 -15.37 -15.84
C LEU A 17 -28.80 -14.08 -15.02
N ALA A 18 -28.95 -12.91 -15.67
CA ALA A 18 -29.01 -11.64 -14.97
C ALA A 18 -30.23 -11.57 -14.04
N TRP A 19 -31.40 -12.05 -14.46
CA TRP A 19 -32.59 -12.12 -13.62
C TRP A 19 -32.40 -13.03 -12.41
N LEU A 20 -31.73 -14.17 -12.59
CA LEU A 20 -31.42 -15.12 -11.51
C LEU A 20 -30.49 -14.51 -10.44
N PHE A 21 -29.55 -13.65 -10.84
CA PHE A 21 -28.57 -13.05 -9.93
C PHE A 21 -29.05 -11.75 -9.27
N PHE A 22 -29.87 -10.94 -9.97
CA PHE A 22 -30.21 -9.59 -9.52
C PHE A 22 -31.65 -9.44 -8.99
N ALA A 23 -32.57 -10.38 -9.23
CA ALA A 23 -33.94 -10.27 -8.74
C ALA A 23 -34.09 -10.87 -7.33
N PRO A 24 -34.46 -10.05 -6.32
CA PRO A 24 -34.76 -10.56 -4.99
C PRO A 24 -35.98 -11.48 -5.06
N GLY A 25 -35.82 -12.77 -4.74
CA GLY A 25 -36.87 -13.79 -4.78
C GLY A 25 -36.79 -14.81 -5.93
N ALA A 26 -35.89 -14.66 -6.89
CA ALA A 26 -35.74 -15.61 -8.00
C ALA A 26 -35.43 -17.04 -7.55
N HIS A 27 -34.70 -17.20 -6.44
CA HIS A 27 -34.39 -18.50 -5.84
C HIS A 27 -35.62 -19.18 -5.22
N GLN A 28 -36.56 -18.42 -4.68
CA GLN A 28 -37.79 -18.95 -4.09
C GLN A 28 -38.76 -19.51 -5.16
N THR A 29 -38.85 -18.79 -6.29
CA THR A 29 -39.72 -19.26 -7.40
C THR A 29 -39.19 -20.49 -8.06
N LEU A 30 -37.87 -20.74 -8.10
CA LEU A 30 -37.25 -21.95 -8.63
C LEU A 30 -37.37 -23.13 -7.66
N SER A 31 -37.27 -22.90 -6.35
CA SER A 31 -37.48 -23.93 -5.34
C SER A 31 -38.93 -24.44 -5.32
N ASP A 32 -39.89 -23.54 -5.51
CA ASP A 32 -41.32 -23.89 -5.65
C ASP A 32 -41.62 -24.71 -6.93
N ALA A 33 -40.78 -24.54 -7.96
CA ALA A 33 -40.84 -25.35 -9.20
C ALA A 33 -40.02 -26.65 -9.13
N GLY A 34 -39.42 -26.98 -7.97
CA GLY A 34 -38.68 -28.22 -7.73
C GLY A 34 -37.26 -28.28 -8.29
N ILE A 35 -36.70 -27.12 -8.68
CA ILE A 35 -35.33 -27.01 -9.20
C ILE A 35 -34.42 -26.45 -8.08
N THR A 36 -33.52 -27.30 -7.53
CA THR A 36 -32.52 -26.89 -6.53
C THR A 36 -31.19 -26.64 -7.23
N LEU A 37 -30.63 -25.42 -7.05
CA LEU A 37 -29.32 -25.03 -7.57
C LEU A 37 -28.24 -25.25 -6.51
N PRO A 38 -27.04 -25.78 -6.88
CA PRO A 38 -25.97 -26.06 -5.89
C PRO A 38 -25.20 -24.83 -5.40
N PHE A 39 -25.56 -23.61 -5.81
CA PHE A 39 -24.90 -22.36 -5.41
C PHE A 39 -25.94 -21.29 -5.10
N GLY A 40 -25.91 -20.73 -3.89
CA GLY A 40 -26.70 -19.60 -3.43
C GLY A 40 -26.36 -19.30 -1.98
N PRO A 41 -26.53 -18.06 -1.48
CA PRO A 41 -26.33 -17.77 -0.07
C PRO A 41 -27.32 -18.57 0.77
N GLN A 42 -26.81 -19.42 1.66
CA GLN A 42 -27.61 -20.14 2.63
C GLN A 42 -28.23 -19.10 3.57
N ALA A 43 -29.56 -19.07 3.59
CA ALA A 43 -30.30 -18.30 4.57
C ALA A 43 -30.03 -18.90 5.97
N GLU A 44 -29.40 -18.12 6.81
CA GLU A 44 -29.23 -18.40 8.23
C GLU A 44 -30.60 -18.55 8.88
N ALA A 45 -30.89 -19.73 9.42
CA ALA A 45 -32.12 -20.02 10.11
C ALA A 45 -32.25 -19.19 11.38
N ALA A 46 -33.25 -18.34 11.44
CA ALA A 46 -33.64 -17.61 12.63
C ALA A 46 -34.05 -18.60 13.75
N PRO A 47 -33.67 -18.34 15.02
CA PRO A 47 -34.10 -19.21 16.12
C PRO A 47 -35.59 -19.08 16.37
N GLN A 48 -36.30 -20.20 16.28
CA GLN A 48 -37.71 -20.34 16.64
C GLN A 48 -37.88 -20.18 18.17
N GLN A 49 -38.60 -19.13 18.57
CA GLN A 49 -39.21 -19.02 19.87
C GLN A 49 -40.37 -20.04 19.98
N GLY A 50 -40.13 -21.10 20.75
CA GLY A 50 -41.21 -22.03 21.17
C GLY A 50 -41.88 -21.49 22.44
N GLY A 51 -43.16 -21.12 22.32
CA GLY A 51 -44.04 -20.75 23.41
C GLY A 51 -44.51 -21.98 24.22
N GLY A 52 -44.77 -21.74 25.49
CA GLY A 52 -45.23 -22.67 26.50
C GLY A 52 -46.60 -23.29 26.21
N PRO A 53 -47.27 -23.94 27.12
CA PRO A 53 -47.77 -23.39 28.35
C PRO A 53 -47.89 -24.40 29.54
N GLY A 54 -48.08 -23.80 30.72
CA GLY A 54 -49.03 -24.35 31.70
C GLY A 54 -48.51 -25.28 32.79
N GLY A 55 -48.67 -24.81 34.00
CA GLY A 55 -49.49 -25.50 34.92
C GLY A 55 -48.87 -25.95 36.23
N ASN A 56 -49.25 -25.26 37.22
CA ASN A 56 -49.74 -25.74 38.54
C ASN A 56 -48.80 -25.71 39.75
N ARG A 57 -49.20 -24.86 40.65
CA ARG A 57 -49.00 -24.89 42.11
C ARG A 57 -49.69 -26.17 42.74
N PRO A 58 -49.60 -26.49 44.06
CA PRO A 58 -49.18 -25.74 45.26
C PRO A 58 -48.62 -26.64 46.41
N GLY A 59 -48.28 -25.97 47.52
CA GLY A 59 -48.23 -26.56 48.84
C GLY A 59 -46.86 -26.61 49.47
N GLY A 60 -46.53 -26.07 50.56
CA GLY A 60 -47.21 -25.93 51.83
C GLY A 60 -46.32 -26.52 52.92
N GLY A 61 -46.15 -25.82 54.02
CA GLY A 61 -45.61 -26.39 55.26
C GLY A 61 -44.45 -25.58 55.81
N GLN A 62 -44.60 -24.54 56.62
CA GLN A 62 -44.90 -24.53 58.07
C GLN A 62 -43.92 -25.27 58.96
N GLY A 63 -43.28 -24.50 59.83
CA GLY A 63 -43.03 -24.81 61.25
C GLY A 63 -41.58 -25.00 61.56
N ALA A 64 -40.95 -24.49 62.51
CA ALA A 64 -41.37 -24.12 63.85
C ALA A 64 -40.22 -23.40 64.57
N GLN A 65 -40.56 -22.54 65.43
CA GLN A 65 -39.89 -21.90 66.53
C GLN A 65 -39.10 -22.84 67.46
N ALA A 66 -37.99 -22.28 68.02
CA ALA A 66 -37.70 -22.35 69.50
C ALA A 66 -36.38 -21.65 69.74
N SER A 67 -36.29 -20.45 70.26
CA SER A 67 -36.32 -20.04 71.67
C SER A 67 -35.15 -20.54 72.53
N GLY A 68 -34.50 -19.56 73.13
CA GLY A 68 -33.75 -19.67 74.40
C GLY A 68 -32.30 -19.28 74.25
N GLY A 69 -31.78 -18.21 74.70
CA GLY A 69 -31.82 -17.64 76.02
C GLY A 69 -30.38 -17.58 76.55
N GLY A 70 -29.91 -16.40 76.95
CA GLY A 70 -28.76 -16.33 77.82
C GLY A 70 -27.63 -15.31 77.42
N ALA A 71 -27.83 -14.08 77.88
CA ALA A 71 -26.69 -13.19 78.20
C ALA A 71 -26.25 -13.54 79.65
N PRO A 72 -25.08 -13.04 80.17
CA PRO A 72 -24.41 -11.79 79.91
C PRO A 72 -22.85 -11.84 80.08
N GLY A 73 -22.26 -10.76 79.71
CA GLY A 73 -21.09 -10.20 80.44
C GLY A 73 -19.71 -10.32 79.86
N GLY A 74 -19.16 -9.17 79.66
CA GLY A 74 -17.74 -9.07 79.86
C GLY A 74 -16.95 -8.22 78.84
N GLY A 75 -16.81 -6.98 79.19
CA GLY A 75 -15.53 -6.28 79.06
C GLY A 75 -14.97 -5.94 77.67
N GLY A 76 -15.40 -4.79 77.18
CA GLY A 76 -14.72 -4.17 76.06
C GLY A 76 -13.28 -3.75 76.36
N ARG A 77 -12.39 -4.04 75.44
CA ARG A 77 -11.21 -3.22 75.19
C ARG A 77 -11.32 -2.65 73.83
N PRO A 78 -11.14 -1.33 73.67
CA PRO A 78 -10.99 -0.74 72.33
C PRO A 78 -9.59 -1.15 71.85
N GLY A 79 -9.54 -2.28 71.12
CA GLY A 79 -8.38 -2.67 70.36
C GLY A 79 -8.29 -1.68 69.20
N GLY A 80 -7.30 -0.75 69.28
CA GLY A 80 -6.93 0.10 68.15
C GLY A 80 -6.63 -0.79 66.98
N PHE A 81 -7.43 -0.69 65.92
CA PHE A 81 -7.02 -1.23 64.62
C PHE A 81 -5.81 -0.43 64.16
N THR A 82 -4.63 -0.93 64.46
CA THR A 82 -3.43 -0.52 63.68
C THR A 82 -3.71 -1.01 62.25
N PRO A 83 -3.74 -0.09 61.29
CA PRO A 83 -3.90 -0.51 59.88
C PRO A 83 -2.72 -1.44 59.54
N ARG A 84 -3.03 -2.71 59.27
CA ARG A 84 -2.01 -3.67 58.87
C ARG A 84 -1.58 -3.26 57.47
N ALA A 85 -0.30 -2.93 57.31
CA ALA A 85 0.23 -2.61 55.99
C ALA A 85 -0.03 -3.78 55.05
N THR A 86 -0.63 -3.50 53.90
CA THR A 86 -0.86 -4.51 52.85
C THR A 86 0.39 -4.70 52.04
N ASN A 87 0.83 -5.93 51.89
CA ASN A 87 1.97 -6.27 51.03
C ASN A 87 1.58 -6.15 49.59
N VAL A 88 2.39 -5.43 48.79
CA VAL A 88 2.13 -5.13 47.39
C VAL A 88 3.38 -5.35 46.54
N ILE A 89 3.18 -5.72 45.27
CA ILE A 89 4.22 -5.73 44.24
C ILE A 89 3.94 -4.53 43.31
N THR A 90 5.00 -3.87 42.89
CA THR A 90 4.93 -2.72 41.99
C THR A 90 5.68 -2.97 40.70
N THR A 91 5.23 -2.34 39.64
CA THR A 91 5.92 -2.30 38.34
C THR A 91 6.09 -0.83 37.93
N GLY A 92 7.26 -0.50 37.35
CA GLY A 92 7.54 0.85 36.86
C GLY A 92 6.72 1.20 35.62
N VAL A 93 6.27 2.46 35.56
CA VAL A 93 5.62 3.02 34.36
C VAL A 93 6.70 3.29 33.31
N THR A 94 6.49 2.82 32.08
CA THR A 94 7.27 3.18 30.90
C THR A 94 6.46 4.12 30.01
N MET A 95 7.13 4.81 29.09
CA MET A 95 6.43 5.59 28.06
C MET A 95 6.46 4.78 26.75
N ALA A 96 5.33 4.62 26.14
CA ALA A 96 5.23 3.99 24.83
C ALA A 96 4.42 4.84 23.85
N ASP A 97 4.77 4.73 22.59
CA ASP A 97 4.08 5.46 21.52
C ASP A 97 2.79 4.71 21.14
N ILE A 98 1.77 5.44 20.75
CA ILE A 98 0.61 4.83 20.11
C ILE A 98 1.10 4.19 18.81
N ASN A 99 0.93 2.87 18.67
CA ASN A 99 1.18 2.17 17.42
C ASN A 99 -0.02 2.39 16.48
N ASP A 100 -0.03 3.51 15.78
CA ASP A 100 -0.97 3.72 14.68
C ASP A 100 -0.26 3.34 13.37
N THR A 101 -0.49 2.10 12.94
CA THR A 101 0.08 1.56 11.72
C THR A 101 -1.04 1.34 10.72
N LEU A 102 -0.95 1.99 9.59
CA LEU A 102 -1.82 1.73 8.45
C LEU A 102 -1.26 0.58 7.64
N ALA A 103 -2.05 -0.45 7.43
CA ALA A 103 -1.80 -1.48 6.43
C ALA A 103 -2.70 -1.27 5.22
N ALA A 104 -2.12 -1.24 4.02
CA ALA A 104 -2.84 -1.11 2.76
C ALA A 104 -2.31 -2.14 1.75
N ILE A 105 -3.11 -2.45 0.74
CA ILE A 105 -2.68 -3.25 -0.39
C ILE A 105 -2.43 -2.31 -1.56
N GLY A 106 -1.27 -2.49 -2.23
CA GLY A 106 -0.88 -1.73 -3.40
C GLY A 106 -0.49 -2.62 -4.56
N GLU A 107 -0.44 -2.01 -5.74
CA GLU A 107 0.02 -2.63 -6.98
C GLU A 107 1.30 -1.94 -7.44
N GLY A 108 2.29 -2.74 -7.84
CA GLY A 108 3.57 -2.23 -8.34
C GLY A 108 3.49 -1.90 -9.82
N THR A 109 3.95 -0.70 -10.19
CA THR A 109 4.11 -0.24 -11.56
C THR A 109 5.56 0.16 -11.82
N PRO A 110 6.08 0.06 -13.06
CA PRO A 110 7.43 0.52 -13.36
C PRO A 110 7.48 2.05 -13.32
N VAL A 111 8.66 2.63 -13.08
CA VAL A 111 8.86 4.09 -13.12
C VAL A 111 8.41 4.67 -14.47
N ARG A 112 8.74 3.98 -15.54
CA ARG A 112 8.32 4.31 -16.91
C ARG A 112 8.08 3.03 -17.69
N SER A 113 7.01 3.02 -18.47
CA SER A 113 6.69 1.96 -19.40
C SER A 113 6.38 2.55 -20.77
N VAL A 114 7.05 2.10 -21.81
CA VAL A 114 6.84 2.58 -23.17
C VAL A 114 6.64 1.40 -24.11
N THR A 115 5.54 1.41 -24.85
CA THR A 115 5.32 0.47 -25.93
C THR A 115 6.06 0.98 -27.16
N VAL A 116 7.07 0.25 -27.61
CA VAL A 116 7.82 0.53 -28.83
C VAL A 116 7.01 0.04 -30.01
N THR A 117 6.68 0.95 -30.92
CA THR A 117 5.90 0.66 -32.14
C THR A 117 6.74 0.89 -33.39
N ALA A 118 6.39 0.19 -34.47
CA ALA A 118 6.97 0.39 -35.78
C ALA A 118 6.65 1.82 -36.30
N THR A 119 7.67 2.62 -36.57
CA THR A 119 7.52 3.99 -37.08
C THR A 119 7.12 4.04 -38.55
N ALA A 120 7.47 3.02 -39.34
CA ALA A 120 7.09 2.84 -40.73
C ALA A 120 6.70 1.38 -40.98
N GLY A 121 5.94 1.12 -42.04
CA GLY A 121 5.66 -0.24 -42.50
C GLY A 121 6.79 -0.78 -43.36
N GLY A 122 7.06 -2.07 -43.26
CA GLY A 122 8.11 -2.73 -44.06
C GLY A 122 8.30 -4.19 -43.68
N GLU A 123 9.18 -4.86 -44.44
CA GLU A 123 9.67 -6.17 -44.08
C GLU A 123 10.70 -6.06 -42.97
N LEU A 124 10.54 -6.84 -41.91
CA LEU A 124 11.44 -6.82 -40.75
C LEU A 124 12.71 -7.65 -41.09
N ALA A 125 13.85 -6.99 -41.20
CA ALA A 125 15.11 -7.66 -41.52
C ALA A 125 15.67 -8.40 -40.30
N GLU A 126 15.70 -7.74 -39.15
CA GLU A 126 16.25 -8.33 -37.93
C GLU A 126 15.61 -7.76 -36.66
N VAL A 127 15.68 -8.54 -35.59
CA VAL A 127 15.42 -8.11 -34.21
C VAL A 127 16.74 -8.24 -33.44
N ALA A 128 17.24 -7.12 -32.99
CA ALA A 128 18.58 -7.01 -32.39
C ALA A 128 18.63 -7.32 -30.89
N VAL A 129 17.46 -7.45 -30.25
CA VAL A 129 17.33 -7.64 -28.79
C VAL A 129 16.58 -8.92 -28.46
N ARG A 130 16.70 -9.35 -27.21
CA ARG A 130 15.98 -10.52 -26.67
C ARG A 130 15.02 -10.09 -25.55
N PRO A 131 13.91 -10.81 -25.36
CA PRO A 131 13.04 -10.60 -24.19
C PRO A 131 13.83 -10.69 -22.88
N GLY A 132 13.59 -9.74 -21.96
CA GLY A 132 14.28 -9.65 -20.68
C GLY A 132 15.67 -8.98 -20.73
N GLN A 133 16.19 -8.61 -21.89
CA GLN A 133 17.46 -7.91 -22.04
C GLN A 133 17.32 -6.46 -21.53
N VAL A 134 18.34 -5.97 -20.82
CA VAL A 134 18.46 -4.55 -20.47
C VAL A 134 19.05 -3.79 -21.65
N VAL A 135 18.44 -2.67 -22.00
CA VAL A 135 18.87 -1.79 -23.10
C VAL A 135 18.98 -0.35 -22.62
N GLU A 136 19.86 0.40 -23.23
CA GLU A 136 20.01 1.84 -23.04
C GLU A 136 19.06 2.62 -23.96
N GLN A 137 18.82 3.88 -23.63
CA GLN A 137 18.10 4.77 -24.53
C GLN A 137 18.86 4.90 -25.87
N GLY A 138 18.14 4.80 -26.99
CA GLY A 138 18.72 4.82 -28.33
C GLY A 138 19.23 3.46 -28.82
N ALA A 139 19.25 2.41 -27.99
CA ALA A 139 19.63 1.07 -28.41
C ALA A 139 18.71 0.56 -29.52
N ILE A 140 19.30 -0.12 -30.51
CA ILE A 140 18.54 -0.66 -31.65
C ILE A 140 17.74 -1.88 -31.20
N ILE A 141 16.43 -1.83 -31.39
CA ILE A 141 15.51 -2.93 -31.09
C ILE A 141 15.29 -3.82 -32.31
N ALA A 142 15.05 -3.20 -33.45
CA ALA A 142 14.81 -3.94 -34.69
C ALA A 142 15.17 -3.08 -35.91
N ARG A 143 15.40 -3.71 -37.04
CA ARG A 143 15.63 -3.04 -38.30
C ARG A 143 14.71 -3.62 -39.39
N PHE A 144 14.16 -2.73 -40.17
CA PHE A 144 13.51 -3.08 -41.44
C PHE A 144 14.50 -3.21 -42.57
N ASP A 145 14.12 -3.85 -43.68
CA ASP A 145 14.81 -3.70 -44.92
C ASP A 145 14.80 -2.23 -45.35
N ALA A 146 15.98 -1.68 -45.52
CA ALA A 146 16.21 -0.26 -45.81
C ALA A 146 16.93 -0.05 -47.17
N ALA A 147 17.04 -1.11 -47.99
CA ALA A 147 17.84 -1.05 -49.24
C ALA A 147 17.36 0.06 -50.17
N ALA A 148 16.05 0.28 -50.30
CA ALA A 148 15.52 1.34 -51.15
C ALA A 148 15.78 2.73 -50.58
N GLU A 149 15.56 2.92 -49.27
CA GLU A 149 15.80 4.21 -48.61
C GLU A 149 17.28 4.56 -48.54
N GLN A 150 18.16 3.57 -48.44
CA GLN A 150 19.61 3.79 -48.52
C GLN A 150 20.02 4.33 -49.89
N ILE A 151 19.47 3.75 -50.96
CA ILE A 151 19.74 4.23 -52.34
C ILE A 151 19.26 5.67 -52.54
N GLU A 152 18.06 6.00 -52.01
CA GLU A 152 17.53 7.38 -52.12
C GLU A 152 18.34 8.36 -51.28
N TYR A 153 18.85 7.96 -50.12
CA TYR A 153 19.75 8.77 -49.30
C TYR A 153 21.05 9.05 -50.05
N ASP A 154 21.73 8.01 -50.58
CA ASP A 154 22.98 8.12 -51.32
C ASP A 154 22.82 9.00 -52.56
N ARG A 155 21.69 8.88 -53.26
CA ARG A 155 21.33 9.74 -54.41
C ARG A 155 21.17 11.22 -54.02
N ALA A 156 20.47 11.47 -52.92
CA ALA A 156 20.25 12.83 -52.41
C ALA A 156 21.57 13.45 -51.90
N GLU A 157 22.47 12.65 -51.31
CA GLU A 157 23.78 13.09 -50.87
C GLU A 157 24.64 13.56 -52.07
N LEU A 158 24.68 12.77 -53.16
CA LEU A 158 25.38 13.15 -54.41
C LEU A 158 24.78 14.42 -55.02
N ALA A 159 23.46 14.62 -54.97
CA ALA A 159 22.82 15.83 -55.47
C ALA A 159 23.21 17.08 -54.67
N VAL A 160 23.37 16.96 -53.35
CA VAL A 160 23.86 18.04 -52.48
C VAL A 160 25.31 18.38 -52.82
N GLU A 161 26.16 17.37 -53.00
CA GLU A 161 27.55 17.58 -53.38
C GLU A 161 27.70 18.36 -54.70
N ASP A 162 26.94 17.94 -55.75
CA ASP A 162 26.96 18.64 -57.06
C ASP A 162 26.42 20.08 -56.96
N ALA A 163 25.28 20.27 -56.22
CA ALA A 163 24.69 21.60 -56.04
C ALA A 163 25.63 22.55 -55.26
N ARG A 164 26.32 22.05 -54.23
CA ARG A 164 27.30 22.81 -53.45
C ARG A 164 28.53 23.17 -54.29
N ALA A 165 29.03 22.23 -55.10
CA ALA A 165 30.15 22.49 -56.03
C ALA A 165 29.79 23.57 -57.06
N THR A 166 28.54 23.52 -57.54
CA THR A 166 28.02 24.54 -58.49
C THR A 166 27.85 25.89 -57.81
N LEU A 167 27.35 25.93 -56.57
CA LEU A 167 27.20 27.17 -55.79
C LEU A 167 28.60 27.80 -55.57
N THR A 168 29.59 27.06 -55.08
CA THR A 168 30.96 27.52 -54.82
C THR A 168 31.56 28.12 -56.08
N ARG A 169 31.38 27.45 -57.22
CA ARG A 169 31.88 27.94 -58.53
C ARG A 169 31.17 29.27 -58.91
N THR A 170 29.87 29.34 -58.74
CA THR A 170 29.07 30.51 -59.06
C THR A 170 29.39 31.69 -58.13
N GLU A 171 29.65 31.45 -56.85
CA GLU A 171 30.13 32.46 -55.91
C GLU A 171 31.47 33.04 -56.31
N GLY A 172 32.42 32.17 -56.70
CA GLY A 172 33.71 32.59 -57.20
C GLY A 172 33.62 33.45 -58.53
N LEU A 173 32.67 33.13 -59.41
CA LEU A 173 32.41 33.93 -60.59
C LEU A 173 31.68 35.26 -60.28
N ALA A 174 30.76 35.25 -59.33
CA ALA A 174 30.02 36.46 -58.90
C ALA A 174 30.94 37.45 -58.18
N SER A 175 31.89 37.01 -57.37
CA SER A 175 32.89 37.88 -56.73
C SER A 175 33.78 38.60 -57.71
N ASN A 176 33.95 38.04 -58.91
CA ASN A 176 34.72 38.63 -60.02
C ASN A 176 33.82 39.41 -61.01
N ASN A 177 32.53 39.65 -60.70
CA ASN A 177 31.52 40.30 -61.53
C ASN A 177 31.28 39.62 -62.90
N VAL A 178 31.53 38.28 -63.01
CA VAL A 178 31.41 37.53 -64.25
C VAL A 178 29.98 37.03 -64.50
N VAL A 179 29.17 36.84 -63.41
CA VAL A 179 27.81 36.35 -63.51
C VAL A 179 26.80 37.29 -62.85
N ALA A 180 25.57 37.24 -63.31
CA ALA A 180 24.45 38.06 -62.73
C ALA A 180 24.08 37.56 -61.31
N GLY A 181 23.68 38.47 -60.43
CA GLY A 181 23.21 38.12 -59.08
C GLY A 181 22.06 37.12 -59.07
N THR A 182 21.23 37.10 -60.13
CA THR A 182 20.17 36.11 -60.30
C THR A 182 20.67 34.70 -60.44
N ALA A 183 21.85 34.51 -61.09
CA ALA A 183 22.47 33.18 -61.22
C ALA A 183 23.00 32.69 -59.87
N LEU A 184 23.57 33.58 -59.06
CA LEU A 184 23.99 33.25 -57.69
C LEU A 184 22.79 32.84 -56.82
N SER A 185 21.73 33.64 -56.85
CA SER A 185 20.50 33.30 -56.10
C SER A 185 19.88 31.98 -56.56
N ALA A 186 19.91 31.66 -57.86
CA ALA A 186 19.44 30.38 -58.38
C ALA A 186 20.30 29.20 -57.89
N ALA A 187 21.64 29.36 -57.84
CA ALA A 187 22.56 28.32 -57.32
C ALA A 187 22.37 28.10 -55.79
N GLN A 188 22.17 29.19 -55.04
CA GLN A 188 21.86 29.13 -53.63
C GLN A 188 20.57 28.35 -53.35
N LEU A 189 19.48 28.68 -54.10
CA LEU A 189 18.20 28.01 -53.99
C LEU A 189 18.32 26.52 -54.37
N SER A 190 19.10 26.20 -55.42
CA SER A 190 19.31 24.80 -55.84
C SER A 190 20.01 24.01 -54.74
N ALA A 191 21.08 24.56 -54.10
CA ALA A 191 21.77 23.94 -53.01
C ALA A 191 20.87 23.73 -51.80
N ALA A 192 20.05 24.74 -51.44
CA ALA A 192 19.11 24.63 -50.36
C ALA A 192 18.05 23.53 -50.60
N ASN A 193 17.52 23.45 -51.83
CA ASN A 193 16.57 22.39 -52.19
C ASN A 193 17.19 21.00 -52.11
N ALA A 194 18.40 20.81 -52.61
CA ALA A 194 19.10 19.54 -52.54
C ALA A 194 19.35 19.11 -51.04
N GLU A 195 19.70 20.08 -50.19
CA GLU A 195 19.86 19.82 -48.75
C GLU A 195 18.52 19.40 -48.05
N LEU A 196 17.39 19.98 -48.49
CA LEU A 196 16.10 19.56 -48.01
C LEU A 196 15.74 18.12 -48.43
N GLU A 197 16.05 17.76 -49.69
CA GLU A 197 15.82 16.41 -50.19
C GLU A 197 16.71 15.37 -49.46
N LEU A 198 17.98 15.69 -49.19
CA LEU A 198 18.85 14.85 -48.39
C LEU A 198 18.26 14.64 -46.99
N ARG A 199 17.80 15.70 -46.35
CA ARG A 199 17.18 15.61 -45.02
C ARG A 199 15.88 14.76 -45.02
N ASN A 200 15.09 14.85 -46.10
CA ASN A 200 13.90 14.01 -46.26
C ASN A 200 14.28 12.53 -46.41
N ALA A 201 15.31 12.22 -47.21
CA ALA A 201 15.82 10.87 -47.38
C ALA A 201 16.44 10.31 -46.08
N ASP A 202 17.17 11.12 -45.32
CA ASP A 202 17.71 10.77 -44.01
C ASP A 202 16.61 10.41 -43.01
N VAL A 203 15.55 11.19 -42.93
CA VAL A 203 14.39 10.90 -42.09
C VAL A 203 13.69 9.61 -42.54
N ALA A 204 13.57 9.36 -43.84
CA ALA A 204 12.97 8.13 -44.35
C ALA A 204 13.81 6.89 -43.96
N LEU A 205 15.14 6.98 -44.11
CA LEU A 205 16.09 5.95 -43.75
C LEU A 205 16.10 5.70 -42.23
N SER A 206 16.15 6.76 -41.43
CA SER A 206 16.15 6.64 -39.95
C SER A 206 14.91 5.92 -39.42
N ARG A 207 13.76 6.06 -40.07
CA ARG A 207 12.50 5.38 -39.70
C ARG A 207 12.54 3.87 -39.94
N ARG A 208 13.56 3.38 -40.71
CA ARG A 208 13.78 1.93 -40.91
C ARG A 208 14.44 1.26 -39.71
N THR A 209 14.97 2.05 -38.77
CA THR A 209 15.53 1.53 -37.53
C THR A 209 14.62 1.87 -36.37
N ILE A 210 14.25 0.86 -35.62
CA ILE A 210 13.46 1.03 -34.39
C ILE A 210 14.43 1.05 -33.21
N THR A 211 14.42 2.14 -32.44
CA THR A 211 15.28 2.32 -31.28
C THR A 211 14.47 2.42 -29.99
N SER A 212 15.13 2.16 -28.87
CA SER A 212 14.54 2.33 -27.55
C SER A 212 14.40 3.80 -27.20
N PRO A 213 13.19 4.28 -26.82
CA PRO A 213 13.01 5.66 -26.38
C PRO A 213 13.50 5.90 -24.93
N ILE A 214 13.64 4.86 -24.12
CA ILE A 214 14.12 4.91 -22.73
C ILE A 214 15.12 3.80 -22.45
N ALA A 215 15.92 3.94 -21.40
CA ALA A 215 16.64 2.82 -20.82
C ALA A 215 15.68 1.94 -20.03
N GLY A 216 15.87 0.61 -20.05
CA GLY A 216 15.00 -0.31 -19.34
C GLY A 216 15.11 -1.75 -19.82
N ARG A 217 14.20 -2.59 -19.39
CA ARG A 217 14.13 -4.01 -19.75
C ARG A 217 13.13 -4.24 -20.87
N VAL A 218 13.56 -5.00 -21.86
CA VAL A 218 12.74 -5.38 -23.03
C VAL A 218 11.71 -6.44 -22.61
N GLY A 219 10.45 -6.19 -22.90
CA GLY A 219 9.34 -7.11 -22.72
C GLY A 219 9.31 -8.21 -23.79
N LEU A 220 8.13 -8.81 -23.96
CA LEU A 220 7.95 -9.84 -25.00
C LEU A 220 7.95 -9.21 -26.40
N ILE A 221 8.69 -9.80 -27.30
CA ILE A 221 8.75 -9.38 -28.72
C ILE A 221 7.57 -10.00 -29.47
N ARG A 222 6.82 -9.17 -30.18
CA ARG A 222 5.56 -9.56 -30.85
C ARG A 222 5.69 -9.66 -32.38
N VAL A 223 6.89 -9.44 -32.91
CA VAL A 223 7.18 -9.45 -34.34
C VAL A 223 8.28 -10.46 -34.65
N THR A 224 8.28 -10.97 -35.88
CA THR A 224 9.24 -11.99 -36.33
C THR A 224 9.97 -11.48 -37.57
N PRO A 225 11.31 -11.60 -37.66
CA PRO A 225 12.08 -11.30 -38.86
C PRO A 225 11.55 -12.05 -40.10
N GLY A 226 11.60 -11.40 -41.26
CA GLY A 226 11.08 -11.90 -42.53
C GLY A 226 9.57 -11.64 -42.75
N ASN A 227 8.85 -11.11 -41.75
CA ASN A 227 7.45 -10.74 -41.91
C ASN A 227 7.30 -9.25 -42.23
N TYR A 228 6.25 -8.93 -42.99
CA TYR A 228 5.84 -7.55 -43.17
C TYR A 228 5.14 -7.03 -41.90
N VAL A 229 5.64 -5.92 -41.35
CA VAL A 229 5.09 -5.26 -40.16
C VAL A 229 4.50 -3.91 -40.57
N PRO A 230 3.18 -3.69 -40.41
CA PRO A 230 2.55 -2.39 -40.64
C PRO A 230 3.09 -1.28 -39.69
N ALA A 231 3.00 -0.02 -40.11
CA ALA A 231 3.26 1.12 -39.22
C ALA A 231 2.35 1.07 -37.99
N GLN A 232 2.83 1.57 -36.84
CA GLN A 232 2.13 1.61 -35.55
C GLN A 232 1.88 0.23 -34.89
N THR A 233 2.41 -0.86 -35.47
CA THR A 233 2.36 -2.18 -34.84
C THR A 233 3.27 -2.19 -33.61
N ALA A 234 2.76 -2.69 -32.47
CA ALA A 234 3.54 -2.86 -31.25
C ALA A 234 4.60 -3.96 -31.47
N VAL A 235 5.87 -3.61 -31.29
CA VAL A 235 7.03 -4.50 -31.43
C VAL A 235 7.35 -5.16 -30.09
N THR A 236 7.50 -4.34 -29.04
CA THR A 236 7.78 -4.77 -27.66
C THR A 236 7.40 -3.64 -26.69
N SER A 237 7.37 -3.94 -25.38
CA SER A 237 7.41 -2.91 -24.33
C SER A 237 8.81 -2.76 -23.78
N ILE A 238 9.13 -1.59 -23.25
CA ILE A 238 10.36 -1.35 -22.48
C ILE A 238 9.96 -0.72 -21.18
N ASP A 239 10.31 -1.39 -20.10
CA ASP A 239 9.94 -1.01 -18.74
C ASP A 239 11.19 -0.65 -17.94
N ASP A 240 11.19 0.55 -17.36
CA ASP A 240 12.21 1.00 -16.42
C ASP A 240 11.83 0.45 -15.03
N THR A 241 12.51 -0.61 -14.61
CA THR A 241 12.31 -1.31 -13.35
C THR A 241 13.40 -1.00 -12.32
N SER A 242 14.17 0.09 -12.51
CA SER A 242 15.22 0.52 -11.56
C SER A 242 14.65 0.82 -10.17
N SER A 243 13.44 1.33 -10.12
CA SER A 243 12.57 1.39 -8.95
C SER A 243 11.18 0.87 -9.32
N ILE A 244 10.39 0.46 -8.34
CA ILE A 244 8.98 0.14 -8.52
C ILE A 244 8.15 1.18 -7.79
N LEU A 245 7.20 1.76 -8.49
CA LEU A 245 6.19 2.64 -7.91
C LEU A 245 5.03 1.78 -7.42
N ILE A 246 4.66 1.94 -6.16
CA ILE A 246 3.55 1.20 -5.56
C ILE A 246 2.40 2.16 -5.34
N ASP A 247 1.32 1.96 -6.09
CA ASP A 247 0.07 2.70 -5.93
C ASP A 247 -0.80 2.00 -4.90
N PHE A 248 -1.20 2.71 -3.85
CA PHE A 248 -2.07 2.21 -2.79
C PHE A 248 -3.04 3.27 -2.29
N TRP A 249 -4.10 2.84 -1.60
CA TRP A 249 -5.18 3.71 -1.16
C TRP A 249 -5.23 3.83 0.35
N VAL A 250 -5.31 5.05 0.82
CA VAL A 250 -5.30 5.41 2.23
C VAL A 250 -6.64 6.02 2.63
N PRO A 251 -7.28 5.59 3.73
CA PRO A 251 -8.50 6.21 4.23
C PRO A 251 -8.35 7.70 4.52
N GLU A 252 -9.39 8.50 4.24
CA GLU A 252 -9.42 9.97 4.37
C GLU A 252 -8.94 10.47 5.75
N ARG A 253 -9.19 9.71 6.82
CA ARG A 253 -8.77 10.08 8.19
C ARG A 253 -7.26 10.26 8.35
N TYR A 254 -6.45 9.62 7.50
CA TYR A 254 -4.99 9.72 7.52
C TYR A 254 -4.45 10.77 6.54
N ALA A 255 -5.30 11.35 5.69
CA ALA A 255 -4.88 12.26 4.61
C ALA A 255 -4.08 13.47 5.11
N ALA A 256 -4.39 13.98 6.32
CA ALA A 256 -3.69 15.11 6.92
C ALA A 256 -2.32 14.75 7.54
N GLN A 257 -2.03 13.46 7.70
CA GLN A 257 -0.81 12.97 8.35
C GLN A 257 0.21 12.43 7.34
N ILE A 258 -0.20 12.24 6.07
CA ILE A 258 0.67 11.69 5.03
C ILE A 258 1.35 12.84 4.31
N GLU A 259 2.68 12.73 4.23
CA GLU A 259 3.53 13.71 3.54
C GLU A 259 4.47 12.99 2.57
N PRO A 260 4.83 13.62 1.43
CA PRO A 260 5.90 13.12 0.57
C PRO A 260 7.21 12.97 1.34
N GLY A 261 7.94 11.89 1.09
CA GLY A 261 9.18 11.55 1.79
C GLY A 261 8.99 10.76 3.08
N MET A 262 7.75 10.43 3.48
CA MET A 262 7.53 9.50 4.59
C MET A 262 7.99 8.09 4.21
N ALA A 263 8.73 7.44 5.11
CA ALA A 263 9.20 6.08 4.91
C ALA A 263 8.04 5.07 4.95
N VAL A 264 8.07 4.15 4.01
CA VAL A 264 7.12 3.04 3.92
C VAL A 264 7.86 1.71 3.97
N SER A 265 7.24 0.72 4.60
CA SER A 265 7.69 -0.66 4.59
C SER A 265 6.73 -1.48 3.73
N VAL A 266 7.27 -2.23 2.77
CA VAL A 266 6.44 -3.02 1.86
C VAL A 266 6.89 -4.46 1.82
N ALA A 267 5.93 -5.37 1.75
CA ALA A 267 6.17 -6.79 1.57
C ALA A 267 5.48 -7.26 0.28
N ALA A 268 6.24 -7.84 -0.64
CA ALA A 268 5.67 -8.41 -1.84
C ALA A 268 5.00 -9.75 -1.53
N VAL A 269 3.75 -9.95 -1.96
CA VAL A 269 3.02 -11.21 -1.75
C VAL A 269 3.74 -12.40 -2.40
N ALA A 270 4.42 -12.14 -3.52
CA ALA A 270 5.19 -13.16 -4.25
C ALA A 270 6.55 -13.52 -3.60
N LEU A 271 7.02 -12.75 -2.61
CA LEU A 271 8.32 -12.91 -1.94
C LEU A 271 8.13 -12.94 -0.41
N PRO A 272 7.56 -14.03 0.14
CA PRO A 272 7.26 -14.12 1.57
C PRO A 272 8.53 -14.02 2.42
N GLY A 273 8.45 -13.21 3.48
CA GLY A 273 9.56 -13.00 4.41
C GLY A 273 10.58 -11.94 3.97
N GLN A 274 10.39 -11.31 2.80
CA GLN A 274 11.21 -10.17 2.37
C GLN A 274 10.43 -8.86 2.55
N THR A 275 11.07 -7.91 3.20
CA THR A 275 10.56 -6.56 3.40
C THR A 275 11.45 -5.58 2.68
N PHE A 276 10.86 -4.69 1.95
CA PHE A 276 11.54 -3.61 1.23
C PHE A 276 11.13 -2.28 1.86
N THR A 277 12.02 -1.30 1.79
CA THR A 277 11.76 0.05 2.28
C THR A 277 11.87 1.03 1.14
N GLY A 278 11.07 2.07 1.21
CA GLY A 278 11.08 3.18 0.28
C GLY A 278 10.34 4.36 0.88
N ASP A 279 10.06 5.36 0.06
CA ASP A 279 9.47 6.60 0.50
C ASP A 279 8.23 6.95 -0.32
N ILE A 280 7.32 7.71 0.27
CA ILE A 280 6.17 8.26 -0.46
C ILE A 280 6.70 9.28 -1.49
N SER A 281 6.49 8.98 -2.77
CA SER A 281 6.93 9.83 -3.88
C SER A 281 5.86 10.84 -4.30
N ALA A 282 4.59 10.45 -4.25
CA ALA A 282 3.49 11.32 -4.64
C ALA A 282 2.20 11.00 -3.88
N ILE A 283 1.35 12.01 -3.75
CA ILE A 283 0.03 11.93 -3.14
C ILE A 283 -0.95 12.60 -4.11
N ASP A 284 -2.05 11.93 -4.43
CA ASP A 284 -3.10 12.55 -5.26
C ASP A 284 -3.68 13.78 -4.55
N THR A 285 -4.12 14.74 -5.33
CA THR A 285 -4.76 15.97 -4.84
C THR A 285 -6.24 15.78 -4.52
N ARG A 286 -6.82 14.63 -4.85
CA ARG A 286 -8.25 14.35 -4.71
C ARG A 286 -8.50 13.09 -3.90
N ILE A 287 -9.49 13.19 -3.03
CA ILE A 287 -10.08 12.03 -2.34
C ILE A 287 -11.20 11.50 -3.23
N ASP A 288 -11.21 10.20 -3.48
CA ASP A 288 -12.32 9.53 -4.16
C ASP A 288 -13.57 9.56 -3.25
N PRO A 289 -14.66 10.21 -3.68
CA PRO A 289 -15.86 10.34 -2.86
C PRO A 289 -16.62 9.03 -2.67
N ALA A 290 -16.43 8.03 -3.53
CA ALA A 290 -17.12 6.75 -3.46
C ALA A 290 -16.48 5.83 -2.41
N SER A 291 -15.15 5.73 -2.42
CA SER A 291 -14.38 4.89 -1.49
C SER A 291 -13.92 5.63 -0.23
N ARG A 292 -13.94 6.97 -0.24
CA ARG A 292 -13.37 7.82 0.83
C ARG A 292 -11.89 7.52 1.06
N THR A 293 -11.15 7.32 -0.02
CA THR A 293 -9.71 7.05 0.02
C THR A 293 -8.93 8.05 -0.81
N LEU A 294 -7.69 8.26 -0.41
CA LEU A 294 -6.68 9.05 -1.08
C LEU A 294 -5.68 8.10 -1.75
N GLN A 295 -5.40 8.28 -3.03
CA GLN A 295 -4.36 7.51 -3.71
C GLN A 295 -2.99 8.07 -3.34
N VAL A 296 -2.08 7.18 -2.96
CA VAL A 296 -0.70 7.49 -2.58
C VAL A 296 0.21 6.57 -3.38
N GLN A 297 1.34 7.11 -3.81
CA GLN A 297 2.36 6.39 -4.54
C GLN A 297 3.66 6.38 -3.73
N ALA A 298 4.24 5.21 -3.54
CA ALA A 298 5.54 5.04 -2.92
C ALA A 298 6.55 4.54 -3.96
N GLU A 299 7.79 5.00 -3.87
CA GLU A 299 8.89 4.55 -4.71
C GLU A 299 9.80 3.62 -3.91
N ILE A 300 10.00 2.41 -4.45
CA ILE A 300 10.82 1.37 -3.83
C ILE A 300 12.02 1.08 -4.75
N PRO A 301 13.26 1.32 -4.31
CA PRO A 301 14.45 0.97 -5.08
C PRO A 301 14.51 -0.53 -5.38
N ASN A 302 14.88 -0.89 -6.62
CA ASN A 302 14.91 -2.28 -7.08
C ASN A 302 16.25 -2.63 -7.77
N PRO A 303 17.39 -2.48 -7.07
CA PRO A 303 18.71 -2.69 -7.67
C PRO A 303 18.94 -4.12 -8.14
N ASP A 304 18.34 -5.10 -7.47
CA ASP A 304 18.51 -6.53 -7.79
C ASP A 304 17.47 -7.03 -8.81
N ASP A 305 16.59 -6.16 -9.33
CA ASP A 305 15.51 -6.48 -10.28
C ASP A 305 14.62 -7.67 -9.81
N THR A 306 14.43 -7.77 -8.50
CA THR A 306 13.60 -8.82 -7.88
C THR A 306 12.13 -8.47 -7.90
N LEU A 307 11.81 -7.18 -7.81
CA LEU A 307 10.45 -6.67 -7.89
C LEU A 307 10.05 -6.47 -9.35
N ARG A 308 8.81 -6.84 -9.67
CA ARG A 308 8.25 -6.73 -11.02
C ARG A 308 6.97 -5.91 -11.03
N ALA A 309 6.75 -5.20 -12.11
CA ALA A 309 5.46 -4.57 -12.40
C ALA A 309 4.32 -5.60 -12.37
N GLY A 310 3.17 -5.20 -11.83
CA GLY A 310 2.01 -6.07 -11.63
C GLY A 310 2.05 -6.95 -10.37
N MET A 311 3.13 -6.90 -9.57
CA MET A 311 3.13 -7.53 -8.25
C MET A 311 2.22 -6.80 -7.28
N SER A 312 1.58 -7.57 -6.39
CA SER A 312 0.82 -7.03 -5.26
C SER A 312 1.71 -6.91 -4.03
N PHE A 313 1.54 -5.81 -3.32
CA PHE A 313 2.31 -5.47 -2.12
C PHE A 313 1.39 -5.19 -0.94
N THR A 314 1.82 -5.62 0.23
CA THR A 314 1.28 -5.10 1.49
C THR A 314 2.16 -3.93 1.90
N VAL A 315 1.56 -2.75 2.00
CA VAL A 315 2.23 -1.51 2.40
C VAL A 315 1.91 -1.25 3.86
N SER A 316 2.93 -0.98 4.67
CA SER A 316 2.81 -0.61 6.07
C SER A 316 3.38 0.78 6.29
N LEU A 317 2.54 1.69 6.77
CA LEU A 317 2.89 3.05 7.16
C LEU A 317 2.77 3.17 8.68
N ALA A 318 3.84 3.58 9.35
CA ALA A 318 3.81 3.89 10.75
C ALA A 318 3.65 5.42 10.93
N PHE A 319 2.63 5.82 11.65
CA PHE A 319 2.44 7.22 12.01
C PHE A 319 3.06 7.49 13.39
N PRO A 320 3.80 8.60 13.58
CA PRO A 320 4.27 9.00 14.89
C PRO A 320 3.05 9.30 15.77
N GLY A 321 2.80 8.42 16.72
CA GLY A 321 1.72 8.58 17.70
C GLY A 321 2.17 9.44 18.90
N GLU A 322 1.19 9.92 19.67
CA GLU A 322 1.45 10.55 20.96
C GLU A 322 2.02 9.51 21.94
N ARG A 323 2.90 9.96 22.85
CA ARG A 323 3.47 9.14 23.91
C ARG A 323 2.57 9.12 25.11
N TYR A 324 2.23 7.94 25.57
CA TYR A 324 1.42 7.72 26.77
C TYR A 324 2.14 6.82 27.78
N PRO A 325 1.83 6.99 29.08
CA PRO A 325 2.22 6.03 30.09
C PRO A 325 1.72 4.63 29.75
N ALA A 326 2.61 3.65 29.68
CA ALA A 326 2.29 2.24 29.54
C ALA A 326 2.34 1.58 30.91
N VAL A 327 1.24 0.99 31.33
CA VAL A 327 1.07 0.30 32.60
C VAL A 327 0.83 -1.19 32.38
N ASN A 328 1.25 -2.00 33.35
CA ASN A 328 0.99 -3.43 33.32
C ASN A 328 -0.54 -3.66 33.32
N PRO A 329 -1.09 -4.52 32.43
CA PRO A 329 -2.52 -4.83 32.39
C PRO A 329 -3.12 -5.26 33.72
N LEU A 330 -2.34 -5.90 34.60
CA LEU A 330 -2.74 -6.36 35.91
C LEU A 330 -2.98 -5.22 36.91
N ALA A 331 -2.42 -4.03 36.65
CA ALA A 331 -2.57 -2.85 37.52
C ALA A 331 -3.90 -2.11 37.32
N ILE A 332 -4.64 -2.41 36.25
CA ILE A 332 -5.85 -1.67 35.87
C ILE A 332 -7.07 -2.20 36.61
N LEU A 333 -7.72 -1.31 37.33
CA LEU A 333 -8.96 -1.56 38.07
C LEU A 333 -10.10 -0.74 37.49
N TRP A 334 -11.33 -1.19 37.75
CA TRP A 334 -12.53 -0.53 37.30
C TRP A 334 -13.42 -0.10 38.48
N SER A 335 -13.99 1.07 38.37
CA SER A 335 -14.99 1.60 39.31
C SER A 335 -16.18 2.20 38.55
N ALA A 336 -17.15 2.71 39.27
CA ALA A 336 -18.30 3.39 38.68
C ALA A 336 -17.90 4.67 37.89
N GLU A 337 -16.77 5.30 38.27
CA GLU A 337 -16.24 6.52 37.64
C GLU A 337 -15.27 6.21 36.45
N GLY A 338 -14.94 4.94 36.20
CA GLY A 338 -14.04 4.54 35.14
C GLY A 338 -12.86 3.70 35.61
N SER A 339 -11.86 3.55 34.74
CA SER A 339 -10.63 2.81 35.01
C SER A 339 -9.66 3.65 35.84
N TYR A 340 -8.88 2.99 36.69
CA TYR A 340 -7.89 3.62 37.55
C TYR A 340 -6.76 2.65 37.87
N VAL A 341 -5.64 3.18 38.35
CA VAL A 341 -4.48 2.43 38.87
C VAL A 341 -4.14 2.91 40.27
N TRP A 342 -3.48 2.05 41.07
CA TRP A 342 -2.88 2.44 42.32
C TRP A 342 -1.40 2.80 42.14
N LYS A 343 -1.07 4.06 42.39
CA LYS A 343 0.31 4.57 42.43
C LYS A 343 0.85 4.46 43.85
N TYR A 344 2.05 3.91 43.97
CA TYR A 344 2.77 3.91 45.22
C TYR A 344 3.49 5.24 45.44
N VAL A 345 3.19 5.93 46.54
CA VAL A 345 3.81 7.20 46.93
C VAL A 345 4.13 7.15 48.41
N GLU A 346 5.40 7.18 48.76
CA GLU A 346 5.88 7.29 50.16
C GLU A 346 5.21 6.30 51.14
N GLY A 347 5.09 5.04 50.76
CA GLY A 347 4.51 4.00 51.61
C GLY A 347 2.97 3.96 51.60
N LYS A 348 2.29 4.71 50.72
CA LYS A 348 0.84 4.76 50.59
C LYS A 348 0.40 4.47 49.17
N ALA A 349 -0.80 3.91 49.05
CA ALA A 349 -1.49 3.72 47.78
C ALA A 349 -2.34 4.95 47.45
N THR A 350 -2.08 5.60 46.33
CA THR A 350 -2.82 6.74 45.80
C THR A 350 -3.55 6.33 44.53
N ARG A 351 -4.85 6.59 44.46
CA ARG A 351 -5.66 6.28 43.27
C ARG A 351 -5.41 7.31 42.18
N VAL A 352 -5.06 6.87 41.00
CA VAL A 352 -4.88 7.71 39.81
C VAL A 352 -5.87 7.26 38.74
N PRO A 353 -6.81 8.13 38.30
CA PRO A 353 -7.67 7.84 37.16
C PRO A 353 -6.82 7.58 35.93
N ALA A 354 -7.13 6.54 35.16
CA ALA A 354 -6.34 6.09 34.02
C ALA A 354 -7.28 5.65 32.88
N GLU A 355 -7.55 6.56 31.96
CA GLU A 355 -8.34 6.27 30.76
C GLU A 355 -7.53 5.42 29.80
N ILE A 356 -8.05 4.25 29.41
CA ILE A 356 -7.38 3.34 28.48
C ILE A 356 -7.45 3.93 27.07
N ILE A 357 -6.29 4.16 26.45
CA ILE A 357 -6.15 4.64 25.06
C ILE A 357 -5.98 3.46 24.11
N GLN A 358 -4.98 2.59 24.39
CA GLN A 358 -4.68 1.45 23.54
C GLN A 358 -4.06 0.31 24.36
N ARG A 359 -4.20 -0.92 23.85
CA ARG A 359 -3.49 -2.10 24.37
C ARG A 359 -2.54 -2.59 23.30
N ASN A 360 -1.27 -2.72 23.65
CA ASN A 360 -0.24 -3.22 22.76
C ASN A 360 0.67 -4.24 23.48
N SER A 361 1.74 -4.69 22.82
CA SER A 361 2.73 -5.62 23.38
C SER A 361 3.46 -5.07 24.60
N ASP A 362 3.62 -3.76 24.69
CA ASP A 362 4.39 -3.09 25.74
C ASP A 362 3.55 -2.79 27.00
N GLY A 363 2.25 -3.09 26.93
CA GLY A 363 1.32 -2.89 28.03
C GLY A 363 0.02 -2.21 27.60
N VAL A 364 -0.64 -1.58 28.55
CA VAL A 364 -1.83 -0.77 28.31
C VAL A 364 -1.46 0.70 28.39
N LEU A 365 -1.61 1.41 27.28
CA LEU A 365 -1.41 2.85 27.24
C LEU A 365 -2.60 3.55 27.86
N VAL A 366 -2.33 4.45 28.80
CA VAL A 366 -3.36 5.15 29.55
C VAL A 366 -3.12 6.67 29.52
N ARG A 367 -4.21 7.43 29.48
CA ARG A 367 -4.17 8.87 29.76
C ARG A 367 -4.35 9.04 31.26
N ALA A 368 -3.26 9.32 31.94
CA ALA A 368 -3.20 9.45 33.40
C ALA A 368 -2.08 10.41 33.80
N ASP A 369 -2.16 10.99 35.00
CA ASP A 369 -1.06 11.78 35.58
C ASP A 369 0.03 10.85 36.16
N LEU A 370 0.75 10.21 35.25
CA LEU A 370 1.82 9.27 35.55
C LEU A 370 3.10 9.70 34.84
N LYS A 371 4.23 9.58 35.52
CA LYS A 371 5.55 9.89 34.98
C LYS A 371 6.35 8.59 34.75
N PRO A 372 7.31 8.61 33.82
CA PRO A 372 8.23 7.49 33.66
C PRO A 372 8.92 7.16 35.00
N GLY A 373 8.91 5.87 35.37
CA GLY A 373 9.50 5.40 36.62
C GLY A 373 8.57 5.46 37.83
N ASP A 374 7.35 5.98 37.71
CA ASP A 374 6.35 5.86 38.79
C ASP A 374 6.06 4.38 39.11
N ALA A 375 6.02 4.01 40.36
CA ALA A 375 5.73 2.67 40.81
C ALA A 375 4.19 2.45 40.89
N ILE A 376 3.68 1.55 40.05
CA ILE A 376 2.27 1.18 40.01
C ILE A 376 2.09 -0.19 40.64
N ILE A 377 1.10 -0.32 41.52
CA ILE A 377 0.82 -1.55 42.24
C ILE A 377 0.12 -2.54 41.31
N THR A 378 0.69 -3.75 41.17
CA THR A 378 0.16 -4.82 40.30
C THR A 378 -0.45 -5.97 41.09
N GLU A 379 0.04 -6.21 42.32
CA GLU A 379 -0.49 -7.27 43.19
C GLU A 379 -0.85 -6.71 44.58
N GLY A 380 -1.82 -7.35 45.24
CA GLY A 380 -2.40 -6.87 46.51
C GLY A 380 -3.47 -5.80 46.35
N ILE A 381 -3.86 -5.47 45.11
CA ILE A 381 -4.71 -4.35 44.72
C ILE A 381 -6.15 -4.41 45.27
N LEU A 382 -6.70 -5.61 45.49
CA LEU A 382 -8.11 -5.80 45.90
C LEU A 382 -8.39 -5.37 47.35
N GLN A 383 -7.36 -5.21 48.18
CA GLN A 383 -7.48 -4.85 49.59
C GLN A 383 -7.14 -3.36 49.84
N LEU A 384 -6.80 -2.62 48.76
CA LEU A 384 -6.38 -1.24 48.87
C LEU A 384 -7.55 -0.27 48.93
N SER A 385 -7.41 0.75 49.75
CA SER A 385 -8.24 1.96 49.75
C SER A 385 -7.35 3.19 49.63
N GLU A 386 -7.95 4.34 49.28
CA GLU A 386 -7.21 5.59 49.16
C GLU A 386 -6.42 5.89 50.44
N GLY A 387 -5.12 6.14 50.30
CA GLY A 387 -4.23 6.42 51.43
C GLY A 387 -3.81 5.21 52.26
N ALA A 388 -4.17 3.98 51.89
CA ALA A 388 -3.80 2.77 52.62
C ALA A 388 -2.27 2.65 52.69
N THR A 389 -1.77 2.29 53.91
CA THR A 389 -0.33 2.00 54.10
C THR A 389 0.02 0.66 53.47
N VAL A 390 1.06 0.67 52.61
CA VAL A 390 1.52 -0.50 51.87
C VAL A 390 2.98 -0.77 52.12
N THR A 391 3.37 -2.04 52.12
CA THR A 391 4.75 -2.49 52.20
C THR A 391 5.12 -3.17 50.90
N LEU A 392 6.20 -2.71 50.28
CA LEU A 392 6.72 -3.30 49.03
C LEU A 392 7.28 -4.70 49.34
N LEU A 393 6.80 -5.69 48.59
CA LEU A 393 7.49 -6.98 48.46
C LEU A 393 8.37 -6.87 47.20
N GLU A 394 9.62 -7.25 47.29
CA GLU A 394 10.50 -7.37 46.14
C GLU A 394 9.88 -8.42 45.19
N GLY A 395 9.51 -8.01 44.01
CA GLY A 395 9.04 -8.91 42.94
C GLY A 395 10.20 -9.72 42.37
N PRO A 396 9.94 -10.80 41.62
CA PRO A 396 10.97 -11.66 41.03
C PRO A 396 11.89 -10.99 40.01
N ASP A 397 11.61 -9.77 39.60
CA ASP A 397 12.43 -8.98 38.64
C ASP A 397 13.36 -7.97 39.36
N GLY A 398 14.04 -8.41 40.41
CA GLY A 398 15.06 -7.62 41.11
C GLY A 398 16.25 -7.30 40.19
N THR A 399 16.25 -6.19 39.52
CA THR A 399 17.48 -5.54 39.07
C THR A 399 18.11 -4.84 40.28
N ASP A 400 19.14 -5.45 40.81
CA ASP A 400 20.08 -4.90 41.78
C ASP A 400 20.54 -3.49 41.38
N GLN A 401 19.97 -2.45 41.97
CA GLN A 401 20.67 -1.19 42.11
C GLN A 401 21.51 -1.23 43.39
N THR A 402 22.60 -1.95 43.30
CA THR A 402 23.67 -1.89 44.34
C THR A 402 24.27 -0.49 44.33
N THR A 403 23.90 0.28 45.32
CA THR A 403 24.54 1.53 45.72
C THR A 403 26.04 1.29 45.86
N ALA A 404 26.83 1.82 44.94
CA ALA A 404 28.28 1.96 45.15
C ALA A 404 28.54 2.97 46.28
N ALA A 405 28.65 2.44 47.47
CA ALA A 405 29.22 3.22 48.60
C ALA A 405 30.70 3.37 48.34
N THR A 406 31.10 4.59 48.05
CA THR A 406 32.47 5.11 48.13
C THR A 406 32.94 5.01 49.59
N ASN A 407 34.04 4.37 49.84
CA ASN A 407 34.81 4.52 51.07
C ASN A 407 36.34 4.43 50.80
N PRO A 408 37.17 5.05 51.60
CA PRO A 408 38.01 6.24 51.35
C PRO A 408 39.38 5.94 50.75
#